data_7dbefa2cdb7e462529293ef9553e0265
#
_entry.id   7dbefa2cdb7e462529293ef9553e0265
#
_cell.length_a   1.000
_cell.length_b   1.000
_cell.length_c   1.000
_cell.angle_alpha   90.00
_cell.angle_beta   90.00
_cell.angle_gamma   90.00
#
_symmetry.space_group_name_H-M   'P 1'
#
loop_
_entity.id
_entity.type
_entity.pdbx_description
1 polymer ?
#
loop_
_entity_poly.entity_id
_entity_poly.type
_entity_poly.pdbx_seq_one_letter_code
_entity_poly.pdbx_strand_id
1 'polypeptide(L)'
;FSGVYGLQGKTQRDKIADMTSAFNFTPILRQSPDSLPLGFKQRLALACALMHEPDILFLDEPTSGVDPLTRREFWLHINGMVDKGVTVMVTTHFMDEAEYCDRIGLVYRGKIIAAGTPDELKQQVASDDNLNPSMEEAFIGLVQHYDQQNDKEQQS
;
A
#
# COMPACT_ATOMS: atom_id res chain seq x y z
N PHE A 1 8.89 -3.94 -20.60
CA PHE A 1 7.54 -4.19 -20.03
C PHE A 1 6.45 -3.83 -21.03
N SER A 2 6.39 -2.60 -21.57
CA SER A 2 5.32 -2.19 -22.52
C SER A 2 5.11 -3.13 -23.69
N GLY A 3 6.19 -3.70 -24.25
CA GLY A 3 6.11 -4.68 -25.33
C GLY A 3 5.50 -6.02 -24.92
N VAL A 4 5.65 -6.44 -23.66
CA VAL A 4 5.06 -7.67 -23.11
C VAL A 4 3.54 -7.58 -23.07
N TYR A 5 3.01 -6.38 -22.82
CA TYR A 5 1.56 -6.10 -22.79
C TYR A 5 0.99 -5.67 -24.15
N GLY A 6 1.73 -5.92 -25.26
CA GLY A 6 1.24 -5.66 -26.60
C GLY A 6 1.23 -4.18 -27.02
N LEU A 7 1.77 -3.29 -26.21
CA LEU A 7 1.88 -1.86 -26.56
C LEU A 7 2.98 -1.66 -27.61
N GLN A 8 2.65 -1.03 -28.74
CA GLN A 8 3.59 -0.79 -29.83
C GLN A 8 3.43 0.60 -30.45
N GLY A 9 4.47 1.06 -31.12
CA GLY A 9 4.41 2.26 -31.96
C GLY A 9 4.12 3.55 -31.19
N LYS A 10 3.14 4.31 -31.65
CA LYS A 10 2.76 5.59 -31.06
C LYS A 10 2.16 5.44 -29.67
N THR A 11 1.23 4.50 -29.51
CA THR A 11 0.54 4.24 -28.23
C THR A 11 1.55 3.90 -27.11
N GLN A 12 2.56 3.10 -27.42
CA GLN A 12 3.64 2.79 -26.48
C GLN A 12 4.40 4.04 -26.05
N ARG A 13 4.76 4.89 -27.02
CA ARG A 13 5.53 6.12 -26.74
C ARG A 13 4.73 7.11 -25.90
N ASP A 14 3.46 7.31 -26.24
CA ASP A 14 2.56 8.19 -25.51
C ASP A 14 2.41 7.71 -24.05
N LYS A 15 2.18 6.41 -23.84
CA LYS A 15 2.05 5.81 -22.51
C LYS A 15 3.34 5.93 -21.68
N ILE A 16 4.52 5.73 -22.30
CA ILE A 16 5.81 5.94 -21.61
C ILE A 16 5.98 7.42 -21.22
N ALA A 17 5.59 8.35 -22.09
CA ALA A 17 5.67 9.77 -21.78
C ALA A 17 4.75 10.15 -20.61
N ASP A 18 3.51 9.63 -20.58
CA ASP A 18 2.55 9.84 -19.50
C ASP A 18 3.09 9.31 -18.17
N MET A 19 3.60 8.07 -18.15
CA MET A 19 4.20 7.47 -16.94
C MET A 19 5.46 8.23 -16.50
N THR A 20 6.30 8.68 -17.45
CA THR A 20 7.49 9.48 -17.15
C THR A 20 7.11 10.79 -16.45
N SER A 21 6.08 11.45 -16.92
CA SER A 21 5.55 12.68 -16.32
C SER A 21 4.92 12.41 -14.96
N ALA A 22 4.01 11.45 -14.88
CA ALA A 22 3.23 11.14 -13.67
C ALA A 22 4.13 10.74 -12.48
N PHE A 23 5.20 10.00 -12.73
CA PHE A 23 6.13 9.49 -11.71
C PHE A 23 7.44 10.30 -11.60
N ASN A 24 7.54 11.41 -12.32
CA ASN A 24 8.71 12.31 -12.33
C ASN A 24 10.02 11.58 -12.65
N PHE A 25 10.03 10.76 -13.72
CA PHE A 25 11.22 10.01 -14.15
C PHE A 25 12.20 10.78 -15.03
N THR A 26 11.87 12.00 -15.42
CA THR A 26 12.74 12.82 -16.29
C THR A 26 14.21 12.84 -15.85
N PRO A 27 14.55 13.01 -14.55
CA PRO A 27 15.94 13.08 -14.09
C PRO A 27 16.70 11.76 -14.24
N ILE A 28 16.02 10.62 -14.35
CA ILE A 28 16.61 9.29 -14.32
C ILE A 28 16.52 8.52 -15.64
N LEU A 29 15.92 9.10 -16.70
CA LEU A 29 15.65 8.42 -17.98
C LEU A 29 16.88 7.78 -18.65
N ARG A 30 18.08 8.27 -18.33
CA ARG A 30 19.35 7.77 -18.91
C ARG A 30 20.11 6.84 -17.98
N GLN A 31 19.58 6.58 -16.79
CA GLN A 31 20.23 5.72 -15.80
C GLN A 31 19.79 4.27 -15.97
N SER A 32 20.70 3.33 -15.64
CA SER A 32 20.33 1.93 -15.56
C SER A 32 19.39 1.71 -14.37
N PRO A 33 18.33 0.89 -14.50
CA PRO A 33 17.47 0.54 -13.37
C PRO A 33 18.23 0.02 -12.15
N ASP A 34 19.33 -0.70 -12.35
CA ASP A 34 20.15 -1.25 -11.27
C ASP A 34 20.84 -0.17 -10.43
N SER A 35 21.14 0.99 -11.03
CA SER A 35 21.80 2.11 -10.35
C SER A 35 20.84 3.06 -9.63
N LEU A 36 19.52 2.86 -9.78
CA LEU A 36 18.52 3.75 -9.19
C LEU A 36 18.43 3.55 -7.66
N PRO A 37 18.22 4.63 -6.90
CA PRO A 37 17.79 4.54 -5.51
C PRO A 37 16.51 3.70 -5.37
N LEU A 38 16.34 3.04 -4.21
CA LEU A 38 15.24 2.10 -3.98
C LEU A 38 13.86 2.71 -4.26
N GLY A 39 13.58 3.92 -3.78
CA GLY A 39 12.31 4.59 -4.02
C GLY A 39 12.01 4.85 -5.51
N PHE A 40 13.04 5.09 -6.34
CA PHE A 40 12.85 5.16 -7.80
C PHE A 40 12.59 3.79 -8.41
N LYS A 41 13.24 2.72 -7.92
CA LYS A 41 12.97 1.35 -8.38
C LYS A 41 11.53 0.94 -8.10
N GLN A 42 11.01 1.24 -6.91
CA GLN A 42 9.64 0.93 -6.53
C GLN A 42 8.62 1.73 -7.35
N ARG A 43 8.83 3.04 -7.54
CA ARG A 43 7.99 3.85 -8.43
C ARG A 43 8.03 3.35 -9.88
N LEU A 44 9.20 2.91 -10.37
CA LEU A 44 9.33 2.35 -11.70
C LEU A 44 8.57 1.02 -11.83
N ALA A 45 8.64 0.15 -10.81
CA ALA A 45 7.88 -1.10 -10.78
C ALA A 45 6.37 -0.82 -10.80
N LEU A 46 5.89 0.13 -10.00
CA LEU A 46 4.49 0.57 -9.99
C LEU A 46 4.07 1.12 -11.36
N ALA A 47 4.86 2.02 -11.96
CA ALA A 47 4.58 2.55 -13.30
C ALA A 47 4.50 1.44 -14.36
N CYS A 48 5.39 0.44 -14.28
CA CYS A 48 5.35 -0.73 -15.17
C CYS A 48 4.07 -1.56 -14.98
N ALA A 49 3.63 -1.76 -13.73
CA ALA A 49 2.40 -2.48 -13.42
C ALA A 49 1.13 -1.76 -13.92
N LEU A 50 1.20 -0.44 -14.08
CA LEU A 50 0.09 0.38 -14.58
C LEU A 50 0.04 0.52 -16.12
N MET A 51 1.07 0.11 -16.83
CA MET A 51 1.13 0.31 -18.28
C MET A 51 0.00 -0.34 -19.07
N HIS A 52 -0.58 -1.42 -18.54
CA HIS A 52 -1.68 -2.16 -19.16
C HIS A 52 -3.07 -1.77 -18.61
N GLU A 53 -3.15 -0.70 -17.80
CA GLU A 53 -4.39 -0.17 -17.23
C GLU A 53 -5.21 -1.23 -16.47
N PRO A 54 -4.66 -1.84 -15.41
CA PRO A 54 -5.36 -2.88 -14.68
C PRO A 54 -6.54 -2.32 -13.88
N ASP A 55 -7.62 -3.10 -13.77
CA ASP A 55 -8.74 -2.81 -12.87
C ASP A 55 -8.38 -3.09 -11.41
N ILE A 56 -7.46 -4.03 -11.17
CA ILE A 56 -7.01 -4.47 -9.84
C ILE A 56 -5.49 -4.54 -9.81
N LEU A 57 -4.90 -4.00 -8.73
CA LEU A 57 -3.46 -4.00 -8.49
C LEU A 57 -3.15 -4.60 -7.12
N PHE A 58 -2.20 -5.53 -7.08
CA PHE A 58 -1.68 -6.12 -5.84
C PHE A 58 -0.24 -5.63 -5.60
N LEU A 59 0.01 -5.08 -4.44
CA LEU A 59 1.31 -4.56 -4.03
C LEU A 59 1.74 -5.21 -2.71
N ASP A 60 2.86 -5.89 -2.74
CA ASP A 60 3.41 -6.57 -1.56
C ASP A 60 4.55 -5.75 -0.97
N GLU A 61 4.34 -5.19 0.23
CA GLU A 61 5.28 -4.30 0.96
C GLU A 61 5.96 -3.23 0.07
N PRO A 62 5.22 -2.46 -0.72
CA PRO A 62 5.78 -1.66 -1.80
C PRO A 62 6.67 -0.51 -1.33
N THR A 63 6.62 -0.16 -0.06
CA THR A 63 7.37 0.95 0.56
C THR A 63 8.43 0.48 1.55
N SER A 64 8.66 -0.83 1.65
CA SER A 64 9.68 -1.39 2.54
C SER A 64 11.08 -0.86 2.19
N GLY A 65 11.80 -0.37 3.20
CA GLY A 65 13.14 0.20 3.03
C GLY A 65 13.20 1.58 2.36
N VAL A 66 12.06 2.23 2.16
CA VAL A 66 11.97 3.58 1.58
C VAL A 66 11.88 4.62 2.70
N ASP A 67 12.53 5.78 2.50
CA ASP A 67 12.45 6.90 3.44
C ASP A 67 11.02 7.45 3.56
N PRO A 68 10.66 8.11 4.67
CA PRO A 68 9.30 8.56 4.93
C PRO A 68 8.73 9.53 3.89
N LEU A 69 9.56 10.41 3.30
CA LEU A 69 9.11 11.36 2.30
C LEU A 69 8.72 10.64 1.00
N THR A 70 9.60 9.76 0.51
CA THR A 70 9.36 8.95 -0.68
C THR A 70 8.17 7.99 -0.47
N ARG A 71 7.97 7.46 0.74
CA ARG A 71 6.80 6.65 1.11
C ARG A 71 5.51 7.45 0.96
N ARG A 72 5.46 8.67 1.47
CA ARG A 72 4.30 9.55 1.31
C ARG A 72 3.99 9.85 -0.17
N GLU A 73 5.01 10.13 -0.98
CA GLU A 73 4.83 10.32 -2.42
C GLU A 73 4.26 9.07 -3.10
N PHE A 74 4.71 7.89 -2.68
CA PHE A 74 4.21 6.61 -3.20
C PHE A 74 2.71 6.43 -2.91
N TRP A 75 2.27 6.73 -1.68
CA TRP A 75 0.85 6.68 -1.30
C TRP A 75 0.00 7.70 -2.04
N LEU A 76 0.51 8.89 -2.35
CA LEU A 76 -0.19 9.85 -3.22
C LEU A 76 -0.43 9.28 -4.62
N HIS A 77 0.51 8.51 -5.17
CA HIS A 77 0.30 7.82 -6.44
C HIS A 77 -0.76 6.72 -6.34
N ILE A 78 -0.75 5.92 -5.26
CA ILE A 78 -1.77 4.88 -5.02
C ILE A 78 -3.17 5.53 -4.95
N ASN A 79 -3.35 6.55 -4.11
CA ASN A 79 -4.64 7.20 -3.94
C ASN A 79 -5.13 7.84 -5.25
N GLY A 80 -4.24 8.46 -6.02
CA GLY A 80 -4.58 8.99 -7.34
C GLY A 80 -4.98 7.92 -8.39
N MET A 81 -4.66 6.64 -8.15
CA MET A 81 -5.17 5.51 -8.95
C MET A 81 -6.54 5.05 -8.47
N VAL A 82 -6.72 4.96 -7.15
CA VAL A 82 -8.02 4.63 -6.54
C VAL A 82 -9.08 5.65 -6.97
N ASP A 83 -8.76 6.94 -6.98
CA ASP A 83 -9.64 8.02 -7.47
C ASP A 83 -10.05 7.82 -8.94
N LYS A 84 -9.24 7.13 -9.73
CA LYS A 84 -9.53 6.76 -11.13
C LYS A 84 -10.26 5.43 -11.29
N GLY A 85 -10.63 4.79 -10.17
CA GLY A 85 -11.41 3.55 -10.16
C GLY A 85 -10.58 2.26 -10.14
N VAL A 86 -9.26 2.33 -9.97
CA VAL A 86 -8.42 1.13 -9.80
C VAL A 86 -8.58 0.60 -8.38
N THR A 87 -8.88 -0.68 -8.23
CA THR A 87 -8.87 -1.33 -6.92
C THR A 87 -7.43 -1.71 -6.57
N VAL A 88 -6.93 -1.21 -5.43
CA VAL A 88 -5.55 -1.48 -5.00
C VAL A 88 -5.55 -2.24 -3.68
N MET A 89 -4.91 -3.41 -3.66
CA MET A 89 -4.63 -4.17 -2.45
C MET A 89 -3.15 -4.06 -2.11
N VAL A 90 -2.86 -3.58 -0.90
CA VAL A 90 -1.49 -3.41 -0.39
C VAL A 90 -1.30 -4.28 0.83
N THR A 91 -0.18 -5.02 0.90
CA THR A 91 0.30 -5.56 2.18
C THR A 91 1.36 -4.63 2.76
N THR A 92 1.31 -4.38 4.05
CA THR A 92 2.30 -3.59 4.76
C THR A 92 2.41 -4.03 6.21
N HIS A 93 3.57 -3.80 6.83
CA HIS A 93 3.79 -3.93 8.26
C HIS A 93 3.90 -2.56 8.96
N PHE A 94 3.72 -1.47 8.21
CA PHE A 94 3.73 -0.11 8.75
C PHE A 94 2.32 0.32 9.12
N MET A 95 2.05 0.50 10.40
CA MET A 95 0.70 0.86 10.89
C MET A 95 0.28 2.28 10.47
N ASP A 96 1.22 3.19 10.26
CA ASP A 96 0.97 4.53 9.75
C ASP A 96 0.47 4.52 8.28
N GLU A 97 0.81 3.49 7.50
CA GLU A 97 0.30 3.34 6.13
C GLU A 97 -1.18 2.93 6.09
N ALA A 98 -1.65 2.27 7.13
CA ALA A 98 -3.05 1.89 7.26
C ALA A 98 -4.01 3.09 7.23
N GLU A 99 -3.55 4.26 7.70
CA GLU A 99 -4.35 5.51 7.66
C GLU A 99 -4.63 6.02 6.23
N TYR A 100 -3.91 5.53 5.22
CA TYR A 100 -4.16 5.88 3.81
C TYR A 100 -5.17 4.94 3.12
N CYS A 101 -5.61 3.88 3.80
CA CYS A 101 -6.47 2.85 3.23
C CYS A 101 -7.95 3.09 3.55
N ASP A 102 -8.84 2.80 2.59
CA ASP A 102 -10.30 2.82 2.83
C ASP A 102 -10.73 1.65 3.73
N ARG A 103 -10.07 0.51 3.60
CA ARG A 103 -10.33 -0.70 4.41
C ARG A 103 -9.04 -1.41 4.75
N ILE A 104 -9.01 -1.99 5.94
CA ILE A 104 -7.88 -2.73 6.49
C ILE A 104 -8.33 -4.12 6.91
N GLY A 105 -7.49 -5.14 6.67
CA GLY A 105 -7.60 -6.45 7.29
C GLY A 105 -6.34 -6.68 8.14
N LEU A 106 -6.51 -6.83 9.45
CA LEU A 106 -5.40 -7.13 10.36
C LEU A 106 -5.15 -8.63 10.41
N VAL A 107 -3.97 -9.05 9.98
CA VAL A 107 -3.56 -10.46 9.95
C VAL A 107 -2.66 -10.77 11.14
N TYR A 108 -3.06 -11.75 11.95
CA TYR A 108 -2.28 -12.24 13.07
C TYR A 108 -2.34 -13.76 13.14
N ARG A 109 -1.18 -14.42 13.29
CA ARG A 109 -1.06 -15.91 13.31
C ARG A 109 -1.78 -16.56 12.12
N GLY A 110 -1.70 -15.97 10.92
CA GLY A 110 -2.30 -16.49 9.69
C GLY A 110 -3.82 -16.36 9.59
N LYS A 111 -4.46 -15.60 10.50
CA LYS A 111 -5.89 -15.31 10.47
C LYS A 111 -6.15 -13.83 10.39
N ILE A 112 -7.24 -13.42 9.73
CA ILE A 112 -7.75 -12.05 9.80
C ILE A 112 -8.49 -11.93 11.14
N ILE A 113 -7.91 -11.15 12.08
CA ILE A 113 -8.47 -10.96 13.43
C ILE A 113 -9.43 -9.80 13.52
N ALA A 114 -9.32 -8.82 12.62
CA ALA A 114 -10.24 -7.69 12.50
C ALA A 114 -10.20 -7.15 11.06
N ALA A 115 -11.31 -6.58 10.60
CA ALA A 115 -11.39 -5.89 9.31
C ALA A 115 -12.40 -4.73 9.38
N GLY A 116 -12.05 -3.59 8.79
CA GLY A 116 -12.88 -2.38 8.80
C GLY A 116 -12.13 -1.19 8.22
N THR A 117 -12.71 0.00 8.36
CA THR A 117 -11.99 1.26 8.12
C THR A 117 -10.99 1.52 9.24
N PRO A 118 -9.96 2.38 9.05
CA PRO A 118 -9.06 2.79 10.12
C PRO A 118 -9.81 3.25 11.38
N ASP A 119 -10.82 4.09 11.20
CA ASP A 119 -11.61 4.64 12.33
C ASP A 119 -12.43 3.57 13.05
N GLU A 120 -13.05 2.64 12.33
CA GLU A 120 -13.78 1.51 12.94
C GLU A 120 -12.85 0.64 13.78
N LEU A 121 -11.63 0.38 13.32
CA LEU A 121 -10.66 -0.44 14.05
C LEU A 121 -10.13 0.29 15.29
N LYS A 122 -9.84 1.58 15.18
CA LYS A 122 -9.44 2.43 16.32
C LYS A 122 -10.55 2.50 17.38
N GLN A 123 -11.80 2.65 16.98
CA GLN A 123 -12.94 2.70 17.90
C GLN A 123 -13.13 1.42 18.71
N GLN A 124 -12.75 0.25 18.19
CA GLN A 124 -12.87 -1.02 18.90
C GLN A 124 -11.96 -1.12 20.14
N VAL A 125 -10.92 -0.30 20.22
CA VAL A 125 -9.96 -0.29 21.34
C VAL A 125 -9.96 1.04 22.09
N ALA A 126 -10.76 2.01 21.67
CA ALA A 126 -10.89 3.29 22.35
C ALA A 126 -11.40 3.09 23.78
N SER A 127 -10.89 3.87 24.72
CA SER A 127 -11.26 3.86 26.14
C SER A 127 -11.38 5.29 26.65
N ASP A 128 -11.91 5.45 27.88
CA ASP A 128 -12.04 6.76 28.53
C ASP A 128 -10.68 7.46 28.69
N ASP A 129 -9.59 6.69 28.82
CA ASP A 129 -8.22 7.21 28.93
C ASP A 129 -7.58 7.54 27.58
N ASN A 130 -8.07 6.93 26.48
CA ASN A 130 -7.57 7.16 25.12
C ASN A 130 -8.74 7.10 24.11
N LEU A 131 -9.36 8.24 23.85
CA LEU A 131 -10.51 8.37 22.95
C LEU A 131 -10.13 8.32 21.46
N ASN A 132 -8.86 8.50 21.12
CA ASN A 132 -8.40 8.50 19.73
C ASN A 132 -7.05 7.75 19.59
N PRO A 133 -7.05 6.43 19.71
CA PRO A 133 -5.85 5.62 19.59
C PRO A 133 -5.29 5.70 18.16
N SER A 134 -3.96 5.55 18.06
CA SER A 134 -3.28 5.35 16.78
C SER A 134 -3.60 3.97 16.20
N MET A 135 -3.30 3.75 14.91
CA MET A 135 -3.43 2.42 14.30
C MET A 135 -2.50 1.38 14.94
N GLU A 136 -1.34 1.79 15.45
CA GLU A 136 -0.44 0.89 16.19
C GLU A 136 -1.07 0.44 17.51
N GLU A 137 -1.66 1.36 18.28
CA GLU A 137 -2.38 1.04 19.52
C GLU A 137 -3.62 0.18 19.22
N ALA A 138 -4.34 0.47 18.14
CA ALA A 138 -5.47 -0.35 17.69
C ALA A 138 -5.02 -1.79 17.37
N PHE A 139 -3.94 -1.96 16.63
CA PHE A 139 -3.38 -3.28 16.32
C PHE A 139 -3.01 -4.04 17.60
N ILE A 140 -2.27 -3.41 18.52
CA ILE A 140 -1.86 -4.02 19.80
C ILE A 140 -3.09 -4.45 20.61
N GLY A 141 -4.08 -3.57 20.76
CA GLY A 141 -5.30 -3.86 21.51
C GLY A 141 -6.12 -5.01 20.90
N LEU A 142 -6.28 -5.04 19.58
CA LEU A 142 -7.00 -6.09 18.88
C LEU A 142 -6.28 -7.45 18.96
N VAL A 143 -4.95 -7.48 18.92
CA VAL A 143 -4.17 -8.70 19.15
C VAL A 143 -4.36 -9.21 20.56
N GLN A 144 -4.31 -8.33 21.58
CA GLN A 144 -4.53 -8.71 22.97
C GLN A 144 -5.94 -9.27 23.20
N HIS A 145 -6.97 -8.66 22.62
CA HIS A 145 -8.34 -9.16 22.67
C HIS A 145 -8.47 -10.54 22.05
N TYR A 146 -7.85 -10.73 20.87
CA TYR A 146 -7.86 -12.01 20.17
C TYR A 146 -7.19 -13.13 20.99
N ASP A 147 -6.01 -12.86 21.58
CA ASP A 147 -5.29 -13.85 22.40
C ASP A 147 -6.09 -14.20 23.66
N GLN A 148 -6.70 -13.23 24.36
CA GLN A 148 -7.56 -13.49 25.53
C GLN A 148 -8.80 -14.33 25.20
N GLN A 149 -9.39 -14.18 24.04
CA GLN A 149 -10.54 -15.01 23.62
C GLN A 149 -10.11 -16.45 23.35
N ASN A 150 -9.00 -16.64 22.63
CA ASN A 150 -8.49 -17.99 22.34
C ASN A 150 -8.02 -18.74 23.58
N ASP A 151 -7.41 -18.07 24.56
CA ASP A 151 -7.00 -18.69 25.82
C ASP A 151 -8.21 -19.19 26.64
N LYS A 152 -9.34 -18.48 26.60
CA LYS A 152 -10.59 -18.92 27.25
C LYS A 152 -11.22 -20.13 26.56
N GLU A 153 -11.17 -20.19 25.23
CA GLU A 153 -11.68 -21.34 24.47
C GLU A 153 -10.85 -22.60 24.66
N GLN A 154 -9.55 -22.50 24.93
CA GLN A 154 -8.68 -23.65 25.19
C GLN A 154 -8.79 -24.20 26.63
N GLN A 155 -9.39 -23.44 27.56
CA GLN A 155 -9.59 -23.83 28.96
C GLN A 155 -11.01 -24.38 29.22
N SER A 156 -11.90 -24.38 28.23
CA SER A 156 -13.28 -24.90 28.29
C SER A 156 -13.41 -26.25 27.63
#